data_2caa1df95b1f24de4cf0e4852249ce6e
#
_entry.id   2caa1df95b1f24de4cf0e4852249ce6e
#
_cell.length_a   1.000
_cell.length_b   1.000
_cell.length_c   1.000
_cell.angle_alpha   90.00
_cell.angle_beta   90.00
_cell.angle_gamma   90.00
#
_symmetry.space_group_name_H-M   'P 1'
#
loop_
_entity.id
_entity.type
_entity.pdbx_description
1 polymer ?
#
loop_
_entity_poly.entity_id
_entity_poly.type
_entity_poly.pdbx_seq_one_letter_code
_entity_poly.pdbx_strand_id
1 'polypeptide(L)'
;MRLKKGDTVKVIAGKEKGKTGKILKIVRDRERVIVEKINMLKRHQRPDAKGKGGIVEKEGSLHLSNVMFVCNKCDGTVRVGYRLLDDGKKVRVCGKCQEILDA
;
A
#
# COMPACT_ATOMS: atom_id res chain seq x y z
N MET A 1 -1.32 -3.64 -12.14
CA MET A 1 -1.36 -3.63 -10.67
C MET A 1 -2.69 -3.06 -10.21
N ARG A 2 -3.37 -3.73 -9.31
CA ARG A 2 -4.71 -3.32 -8.85
C ARG A 2 -4.69 -2.28 -7.74
N LEU A 3 -3.56 -2.11 -7.07
CA LEU A 3 -3.41 -1.11 -6.00
C LEU A 3 -2.81 0.17 -6.57
N LYS A 4 -3.13 1.29 -5.93
CA LYS A 4 -2.63 2.61 -6.32
C LYS A 4 -2.12 3.35 -5.10
N LYS A 5 -1.25 4.33 -5.33
CA LYS A 5 -0.78 5.25 -4.30
C LYS A 5 -1.97 5.92 -3.60
N GLY A 6 -1.94 5.96 -2.29
CA GLY A 6 -3.03 6.52 -1.48
C GLY A 6 -4.08 5.51 -1.04
N ASP A 7 -4.04 4.27 -1.56
CA ASP A 7 -4.97 3.23 -1.12
C ASP A 7 -4.68 2.83 0.32
N THR A 8 -5.74 2.58 1.08
CA THR A 8 -5.62 1.98 2.41
C THR A 8 -5.52 0.47 2.26
N VAL A 9 -4.46 -0.11 2.80
CA VAL A 9 -4.21 -1.55 2.72
C VAL A 9 -3.90 -2.13 4.09
N LYS A 10 -4.10 -3.43 4.23
CA LYS A 10 -3.75 -4.17 5.44
C LYS A 10 -2.71 -5.23 5.09
N VAL A 11 -1.70 -5.36 5.94
CA VAL A 11 -0.68 -6.40 5.78
C VAL A 11 -1.27 -7.73 6.22
N ILE A 12 -1.22 -8.71 5.34
CA ILE A 12 -1.83 -10.03 5.59
C ILE A 12 -0.81 -11.13 5.89
N ALA A 13 0.48 -10.84 5.73
CA ALA A 13 1.54 -11.82 5.99
C ALA A 13 2.83 -11.12 6.41
N GLY A 14 3.69 -11.82 7.12
CA GLY A 14 4.99 -11.34 7.55
C GLY A 14 4.97 -10.74 8.95
N LYS A 15 6.05 -10.06 9.32
CA LYS A 15 6.23 -9.45 10.65
C LYS A 15 5.16 -8.41 10.98
N GLU A 16 4.66 -7.73 9.97
CA GLU A 16 3.74 -6.61 10.14
C GLU A 16 2.28 -7.00 9.98
N LYS A 17 1.98 -8.30 9.96
CA LYS A 17 0.63 -8.83 9.78
C LYS A 17 -0.36 -8.15 10.72
N GLY A 18 -1.48 -7.71 10.16
CA GLY A 18 -2.54 -7.05 10.91
C GLY A 18 -2.49 -5.54 10.94
N LYS A 19 -1.38 -4.93 10.52
CA LYS A 19 -1.26 -3.47 10.46
C LYS A 19 -1.90 -2.91 9.20
N THR A 20 -2.48 -1.73 9.31
CA THR A 20 -3.09 -1.02 8.19
C THR A 20 -2.38 0.31 7.96
N GLY A 21 -2.41 0.80 6.73
CA GLY A 21 -1.85 2.08 6.39
C GLY A 21 -2.12 2.43 4.94
N LYS A 22 -1.72 3.62 4.53
CA LYS A 22 -1.87 4.08 3.15
C LYS A 22 -0.60 3.82 2.36
N ILE A 23 -0.75 3.46 1.09
CA ILE A 23 0.38 3.27 0.18
C ILE A 23 0.98 4.63 -0.12
N LEU A 24 2.28 4.78 0.19
CA LEU A 24 3.04 5.99 -0.10
C LEU A 24 3.69 5.93 -1.47
N LYS A 25 4.15 4.74 -1.89
CA LYS A 25 4.84 4.56 -3.16
C LYS A 25 4.65 3.14 -3.66
N ILE A 26 4.59 2.99 -4.97
CA ILE A 26 4.52 1.69 -5.62
C ILE A 26 5.75 1.53 -6.50
N VAL A 27 6.48 0.43 -6.31
CA VAL A 27 7.62 0.03 -7.15
C VAL A 27 7.14 -1.11 -8.04
N ARG A 28 6.67 -0.76 -9.22
CA ARG A 28 6.01 -1.73 -10.13
C ARG A 28 6.95 -2.81 -10.65
N ASP A 29 8.18 -2.44 -10.96
CA ASP A 29 9.18 -3.37 -11.52
C ASP A 29 9.47 -4.54 -10.57
N ARG A 30 9.37 -4.31 -9.28
CA ARG A 30 9.67 -5.30 -8.24
C ARG A 30 8.42 -5.85 -7.56
N GLU A 31 7.25 -5.39 -7.97
CA GLU A 31 5.97 -5.74 -7.34
C GLU A 31 5.99 -5.48 -5.84
N ARG A 32 6.50 -4.32 -5.44
CA ARG A 32 6.62 -3.92 -4.04
C ARG A 32 5.92 -2.60 -3.80
N VAL A 33 5.49 -2.40 -2.56
CA VAL A 33 4.83 -1.17 -2.13
C VAL A 33 5.44 -0.68 -0.84
N ILE A 34 5.43 0.64 -0.64
CA ILE A 34 5.82 1.26 0.62
C ILE A 34 4.55 1.78 1.27
N VAL A 35 4.27 1.31 2.48
CA VAL A 35 3.06 1.65 3.22
C VAL A 35 3.44 2.50 4.43
N GLU A 36 2.65 3.52 4.71
CA GLU A 36 2.89 4.47 5.79
C GLU A 36 3.05 3.76 7.14
N LYS A 37 4.15 4.06 7.84
CA LYS A 37 4.48 3.56 9.18
C LYS A 37 4.55 2.03 9.29
N ILE A 38 4.69 1.33 8.18
CA ILE A 38 4.80 -0.13 8.18
C ILE A 38 6.18 -0.52 7.69
N ASN A 39 6.72 -1.60 8.25
CA ASN A 39 8.05 -2.13 7.96
C ASN A 39 9.14 -1.05 8.16
N MET A 40 9.07 -0.36 9.28
CA MET A 40 10.03 0.70 9.61
C MET A 40 11.43 0.12 9.76
N LEU A 41 12.37 0.72 9.06
CA LEU A 41 13.78 0.35 9.10
C LEU A 41 14.56 1.44 9.79
N LYS A 42 15.45 1.06 10.70
CA LYS A 42 16.38 1.98 11.35
C LYS A 42 17.73 1.86 10.68
N ARG A 43 18.27 2.97 10.22
CA ARG A 43 19.60 3.01 9.59
C ARG A 43 20.49 4.01 10.27
N HIS A 44 21.73 3.61 10.51
CA HIS A 44 22.78 4.53 10.93
C HIS A 44 23.29 5.27 9.70
N GLN A 45 23.25 6.60 9.75
CA GLN A 45 23.86 7.43 8.72
C GLN A 45 25.14 8.05 9.25
N ARG A 46 26.18 8.03 8.41
CA ARG A 46 27.43 8.72 8.75
C ARG A 46 27.23 10.22 8.62
N PRO A 47 27.89 11.04 9.48
CA PRO A 47 27.90 12.49 9.29
C PRO A 47 28.46 12.83 7.91
N ASP A 48 27.83 13.77 7.23
CA ASP A 48 28.34 14.29 5.97
C ASP A 48 28.40 15.81 6.03
N ALA A 49 28.80 16.45 4.92
CA ALA A 49 28.96 17.88 4.87
C ALA A 49 27.64 18.66 5.04
N LYS A 50 26.51 18.00 4.88
CA LYS A 50 25.18 18.62 4.90
C LYS A 50 24.36 18.28 6.13
N GLY A 51 24.78 17.34 6.94
CA GLY A 51 23.94 16.91 8.04
C GLY A 51 24.66 16.15 9.12
N LYS A 52 23.95 15.94 10.19
CA LYS A 52 24.41 15.13 11.31
C LYS A 52 24.10 13.68 11.03
N GLY A 53 25.03 12.79 11.29
CA GLY A 53 24.77 11.38 11.27
C GLY A 53 23.79 11.00 12.39
N GLY A 54 23.30 9.79 12.36
CA GLY A 54 22.41 9.30 13.39
C GLY A 54 21.57 8.12 12.90
N ILE A 55 20.53 7.83 13.67
CA ILE A 55 19.58 6.77 13.32
C ILE A 55 18.41 7.42 12.59
N VAL A 56 18.17 6.94 11.36
CA VAL A 56 17.05 7.41 10.54
C VAL A 56 16.04 6.26 10.39
N GLU A 57 14.78 6.56 10.65
CA GLU A 57 13.70 5.60 10.44
C GLU A 57 13.06 5.85 9.08
N LYS A 58 12.93 4.78 8.28
CA LYS A 58 12.29 4.82 6.97
C LYS A 58 11.37 3.63 6.81
N GLU A 59 10.29 3.81 6.07
CA GLU A 59 9.42 2.71 5.70
C GLU A 59 10.13 1.82 4.68
N GLY A 60 10.23 0.54 4.98
CA GLY A 60 10.72 -0.46 4.03
C GLY A 60 9.61 -0.90 3.09
N SER A 61 10.00 -1.47 1.94
CA SER A 61 9.03 -1.97 0.99
C SER A 61 8.49 -3.34 1.39
N LEU A 62 7.24 -3.61 1.00
CA LEU A 62 6.59 -4.90 1.16
C LEU A 62 6.24 -5.46 -0.21
N HIS A 63 6.28 -6.79 -0.34
CA HIS A 63 5.82 -7.41 -1.57
C HIS A 63 4.31 -7.22 -1.73
N LEU A 64 3.86 -6.99 -2.95
CA LEU A 64 2.46 -6.73 -3.25
C LEU A 64 1.52 -7.83 -2.76
N SER A 65 1.96 -9.08 -2.80
CA SER A 65 1.17 -10.22 -2.34
C SER A 65 0.92 -10.24 -0.83
N ASN A 66 1.66 -9.43 -0.07
CA ASN A 66 1.55 -9.39 1.39
C ASN A 66 0.56 -8.34 1.88
N VAL A 67 -0.09 -7.62 1.00
CA VAL A 67 -1.05 -6.56 1.35
C VAL A 67 -2.36 -6.75 0.59
N MET A 68 -3.45 -6.30 1.19
CA MET A 68 -4.78 -6.31 0.56
C MET A 68 -5.48 -4.98 0.78
N PHE A 69 -6.30 -4.58 -0.17
CA PHE A 69 -7.09 -3.37 -0.09
C PHE A 69 -8.12 -3.47 1.05
N VAL A 70 -8.29 -2.38 1.79
CA VAL A 70 -9.31 -2.28 2.84
C VAL A 70 -10.50 -1.51 2.30
N CYS A 71 -11.66 -2.14 2.27
CA CYS A 71 -12.91 -1.51 1.85
C CYS A 71 -13.62 -0.95 3.08
N ASN A 72 -13.93 0.35 3.06
CA ASN A 72 -14.61 1.00 4.17
C ASN A 72 -16.03 0.46 4.40
N LYS A 73 -16.73 0.10 3.33
CA LYS A 73 -18.08 -0.47 3.44
C LYS A 73 -18.09 -1.89 3.97
N CYS A 74 -17.14 -2.72 3.53
CA CYS A 74 -17.04 -4.10 3.98
C CYS A 74 -16.35 -4.22 5.33
N ASP A 75 -15.72 -3.14 5.79
CA ASP A 75 -14.96 -3.08 7.05
C ASP A 75 -13.92 -4.20 7.15
N GLY A 76 -13.22 -4.45 6.07
CA GLY A 76 -12.18 -5.48 6.05
C GLY A 76 -11.44 -5.54 4.72
N THR A 77 -10.56 -6.53 4.61
CA THR A 77 -9.75 -6.73 3.41
C THR A 77 -10.58 -7.35 2.30
N VAL A 78 -10.39 -6.83 1.08
CA VAL A 78 -11.10 -7.30 -0.10
C VAL A 78 -10.15 -7.35 -1.29
N ARG A 79 -10.54 -8.10 -2.30
CA ARG A 79 -9.85 -8.08 -3.60
C ARG A 79 -10.41 -6.96 -4.44
N VAL A 80 -9.54 -6.31 -5.18
CA VAL A 80 -9.93 -5.26 -6.12
C VAL A 80 -10.25 -5.89 -7.47
N GLY A 81 -11.45 -5.66 -7.96
CA GLY A 81 -11.87 -6.03 -9.30
C GLY A 81 -11.98 -4.81 -10.20
N TYR A 82 -12.46 -5.02 -11.41
CA TYR A 82 -12.64 -3.95 -12.39
C TYR A 82 -14.04 -4.04 -12.98
N ARG A 83 -14.58 -2.88 -13.34
CA ARG A 83 -15.86 -2.77 -14.05
C ARG A 83 -15.71 -1.75 -15.18
N LEU A 84 -16.30 -2.05 -16.32
CA LEU A 84 -16.42 -1.09 -17.41
C LEU A 84 -17.70 -0.29 -17.22
N LEU A 85 -17.58 1.03 -17.27
CA LEU A 85 -18.73 1.93 -17.25
C LEU A 85 -19.28 2.09 -18.65
N ASP A 86 -20.52 2.63 -18.75
CA ASP A 86 -21.20 2.84 -20.03
C ASP A 86 -20.41 3.73 -20.98
N ASP A 87 -19.58 4.64 -20.45
CA ASP A 87 -18.73 5.53 -21.23
C ASP A 87 -17.40 4.88 -21.66
N GLY A 88 -17.22 3.59 -21.39
CA GLY A 88 -16.02 2.85 -21.73
C GLY A 88 -14.88 2.94 -20.74
N LYS A 89 -15.03 3.69 -19.67
CA LYS A 89 -14.00 3.79 -18.64
C LYS A 89 -13.97 2.56 -17.77
N LYS A 90 -12.75 2.11 -17.45
CA LYS A 90 -12.51 1.00 -16.54
C LYS A 90 -12.25 1.56 -15.14
N VAL A 91 -13.05 1.15 -14.17
CA VAL A 91 -12.89 1.59 -12.77
C VAL A 91 -12.64 0.39 -11.87
N ARG A 92 -11.98 0.65 -10.75
CA ARG A 92 -11.77 -0.37 -9.74
C ARG A 92 -13.01 -0.48 -8.86
N VAL A 93 -13.38 -1.71 -8.53
CA VAL A 93 -14.52 -1.98 -7.63
C VAL A 93 -14.09 -2.95 -6.54
N CYS A 94 -14.77 -2.87 -5.40
CA CYS A 94 -14.61 -3.86 -4.35
C CYS A 94 -15.15 -5.20 -4.84
N GLY A 95 -14.33 -6.25 -4.74
CA GLY A 95 -14.73 -7.58 -5.18
C GLY A 95 -15.85 -8.20 -4.33
N LYS A 96 -16.12 -7.63 -3.16
CA LYS A 96 -17.14 -8.17 -2.25
C LYS A 96 -18.46 -7.39 -2.32
N CYS A 97 -18.42 -6.07 -2.21
CA CYS A 97 -19.66 -5.24 -2.20
C CYS A 97 -19.92 -4.51 -3.51
N GLN A 98 -19.04 -4.62 -4.49
CA GLN A 98 -19.16 -3.99 -5.81
C GLN A 98 -19.14 -2.46 -5.78
N GLU A 99 -18.69 -1.87 -4.68
CA GLU A 99 -18.57 -0.42 -4.57
C GLU A 99 -17.46 0.10 -5.49
N ILE A 100 -17.70 1.22 -6.17
CA ILE A 100 -16.69 1.85 -7.01
C ILE A 100 -15.63 2.47 -6.10
N LEU A 101 -14.36 2.09 -6.29
CA LEU A 101 -13.24 2.57 -5.50
C LEU A 101 -12.61 3.82 -6.10
N ASP A 102 -12.71 3.99 -7.40
CA ASP A 102 -12.20 5.15 -8.12
C ASP A 102 -13.36 6.09 -8.41
N ALA A 103 -13.60 6.98 -7.50
CA ALA A 103 -14.67 7.96 -7.69
C ALA A 103 -14.21 9.12 -8.59
#